data_1a78ab9416df30abcde1b35219b76087
#
_entry.id   1a78ab9416df30abcde1b35219b76087
#
_cell.length_a   1.000
_cell.length_b   1.000
_cell.length_c   1.000
_cell.angle_alpha   90.00
_cell.angle_beta   90.00
_cell.angle_gamma   90.00
#
_symmetry.space_group_name_H-M   'P 1'
#
loop_
_entity.id
_entity.type
_entity.pdbx_description
1 polymer ?
#
loop_
_entity_poly.entity_id
_entity_poly.type
_entity_poly.pdbx_seq_one_letter_code
_entity_poly.pdbx_strand_id
1 'polypeptide(L)'
;MPNQNQANSALTYYLHYGSIVDRRLRVVAALLTQILAEPAFNVLRTREQLGYVVSANTWSLSGSSERGLRIVVQSEKTPGYLEQKVEAFLEEMRSKLEEMAVVELDEHKTSLRKKWLEATKNLSEESSHFQTHVTSGHWDFLRSMIPFSGKCFNLTS
;
A
#
# COMPACT_ATOMS: atom_id res chain seq x y z
N MET A 1 13.93 25.85 10.40
CA MET A 1 14.74 25.66 11.62
C MET A 1 14.14 24.47 12.38
N PRO A 2 14.95 23.53 12.87
CA PRO A 2 14.40 22.43 13.69
C PRO A 2 13.82 23.04 14.98
N ASN A 3 12.61 22.61 15.32
CA ASN A 3 11.98 23.00 16.59
C ASN A 3 12.65 22.23 17.72
N GLN A 4 13.47 22.91 18.54
CA GLN A 4 14.25 22.31 19.63
C GLN A 4 13.37 21.66 20.72
N ASN A 5 12.07 21.94 20.73
CA ASN A 5 11.11 21.40 21.70
C ASN A 5 10.35 20.15 21.21
N GLN A 6 10.62 19.68 20.01
CA GLN A 6 10.00 18.46 19.47
C GLN A 6 11.01 17.34 19.36
N ALA A 7 10.85 16.33 20.21
CA ALA A 7 11.65 15.10 20.18
C ALA A 7 11.23 14.14 19.05
N ASN A 8 10.08 14.38 18.40
CA ASN A 8 9.52 13.48 17.41
C ASN A 8 10.15 13.67 16.03
N SER A 9 10.59 12.58 15.45
CA SER A 9 10.99 12.44 14.05
C SER A 9 9.86 11.76 13.25
N ALA A 10 9.77 12.02 11.97
CA ALA A 10 8.90 11.30 11.06
C ALA A 10 9.70 10.83 9.84
N LEU A 11 9.61 9.56 9.52
CA LEU A 11 10.14 8.97 8.30
C LEU A 11 8.98 8.67 7.37
N THR A 12 9.10 9.09 6.12
CA THR A 12 8.27 8.60 5.00
C THR A 12 9.17 7.86 4.04
N TYR A 13 9.02 6.55 4.00
CA TYR A 13 9.73 5.67 3.07
C TYR A 13 8.82 5.40 1.86
N TYR A 14 9.30 5.67 0.66
CA TYR A 14 8.52 5.49 -0.56
C TYR A 14 9.20 4.51 -1.52
N LEU A 15 8.48 3.45 -1.85
CA LEU A 15 8.91 2.42 -2.78
C LEU A 15 8.07 2.54 -4.06
N HIS A 16 8.71 3.00 -5.11
CA HIS A 16 8.05 3.23 -6.39
C HIS A 16 7.76 1.90 -7.10
N TYR A 17 6.51 1.74 -7.55
CA TYR A 17 6.08 0.55 -8.28
C TYR A 17 6.06 0.75 -9.80
N GLY A 18 5.71 1.96 -10.25
CA GLY A 18 5.53 2.33 -11.64
C GLY A 18 4.15 2.90 -11.94
N SER A 19 3.79 2.94 -13.22
CA SER A 19 2.57 3.60 -13.68
C SER A 19 1.30 2.77 -13.45
N ILE A 20 0.27 3.41 -12.89
CA ILE A 20 -1.05 2.81 -12.70
C ILE A 20 -1.87 2.67 -13.99
N VAL A 21 -1.38 3.15 -15.11
CA VAL A 21 -1.97 2.91 -16.43
C VAL A 21 -1.88 1.42 -16.77
N ASP A 22 -0.78 0.76 -16.35
CA ASP A 22 -0.66 -0.69 -16.43
C ASP A 22 -1.63 -1.36 -15.42
N ARG A 23 -2.59 -2.12 -15.97
CA ARG A 23 -3.61 -2.82 -15.18
C ARG A 23 -3.00 -3.92 -14.31
N ARG A 24 -2.01 -4.65 -14.83
CA ARG A 24 -1.35 -5.74 -14.10
C ARG A 24 -0.58 -5.17 -12.91
N LEU A 25 0.22 -4.14 -13.14
CA LEU A 25 0.98 -3.47 -12.10
C LEU A 25 0.07 -2.92 -10.99
N ARG A 26 -1.08 -2.36 -11.36
CA ARG A 26 -2.07 -1.84 -10.42
C ARG A 26 -2.62 -2.92 -9.48
N VAL A 27 -2.94 -4.10 -10.02
CA VAL A 27 -3.42 -5.24 -9.22
C VAL A 27 -2.31 -5.75 -8.30
N VAL A 28 -1.10 -5.95 -8.85
CA VAL A 28 0.06 -6.42 -8.08
C VAL A 28 0.41 -5.44 -6.96
N ALA A 29 0.44 -4.14 -7.24
CA ALA A 29 0.71 -3.10 -6.25
C ALA A 29 -0.33 -3.09 -5.11
N ALA A 30 -1.61 -3.24 -5.44
CA ALA A 30 -2.68 -3.30 -4.45
C ALA A 30 -2.59 -4.58 -3.59
N LEU A 31 -2.30 -5.72 -4.21
CA LEU A 31 -2.12 -6.99 -3.54
C LEU A 31 -0.91 -6.94 -2.59
N LEU A 32 0.22 -6.47 -3.07
CA LEU A 32 1.44 -6.31 -2.28
C LEU A 32 1.21 -5.38 -1.08
N THR A 33 0.57 -4.24 -1.30
CA THR A 33 0.25 -3.32 -0.20
C THR A 33 -0.68 -3.97 0.82
N GLN A 34 -1.67 -4.75 0.39
CA GLN A 34 -2.57 -5.47 1.30
C GLN A 34 -1.81 -6.50 2.13
N ILE A 35 -0.90 -7.26 1.54
CA ILE A 35 -0.08 -8.26 2.24
C ILE A 35 0.86 -7.59 3.24
N LEU A 36 1.43 -6.43 2.90
CA LEU A 36 2.40 -5.74 3.74
C LEU A 36 1.79 -4.91 4.88
N ALA A 37 0.53 -4.47 4.76
CA ALA A 37 -0.05 -3.50 5.68
C ALA A 37 -0.12 -3.99 7.13
N GLU A 38 -0.63 -5.20 7.35
CA GLU A 38 -0.73 -5.80 8.68
C GLU A 38 0.64 -6.17 9.27
N PRO A 39 1.55 -6.86 8.54
CA PRO A 39 2.90 -7.11 9.00
C PRO A 39 3.68 -5.84 9.32
N ALA A 40 3.56 -4.78 8.52
CA ALA A 40 4.23 -3.51 8.81
C ALA A 40 3.81 -2.94 10.17
N PHE A 41 2.51 -2.98 10.46
CA PHE A 41 2.02 -2.55 11.76
C PHE A 41 2.55 -3.45 12.89
N ASN A 42 2.44 -4.77 12.73
CA ASN A 42 2.83 -5.74 13.76
C ASN A 42 4.35 -5.71 14.03
N VAL A 43 5.16 -5.63 12.98
CA VAL A 43 6.62 -5.62 13.11
C VAL A 43 7.10 -4.26 13.59
N LEU A 44 6.81 -3.18 12.87
CA LEU A 44 7.42 -1.87 13.15
C LEU A 44 6.83 -1.21 14.40
N ARG A 45 5.54 -1.38 14.67
CA ARG A 45 4.89 -0.79 15.84
C ARG A 45 4.95 -1.69 17.06
N THR A 46 4.59 -2.98 16.93
CA THR A 46 4.38 -3.86 18.09
C THR A 46 5.68 -4.54 18.52
N ARG A 47 6.41 -5.15 17.55
CA ARG A 47 7.68 -5.86 17.86
C ARG A 47 8.83 -4.90 18.09
N GLU A 48 9.05 -3.97 17.18
CA GLU A 48 10.17 -3.02 17.22
C GLU A 48 9.89 -1.77 18.06
N GLN A 49 8.63 -1.52 18.41
CA GLN A 49 8.18 -0.39 19.22
C GLN A 49 8.73 0.96 18.71
N LEU A 50 8.77 1.13 17.38
CA LEU A 50 9.36 2.32 16.77
C LEU A 50 8.59 3.59 17.07
N GLY A 51 7.26 3.52 17.21
CA GLY A 51 6.47 4.69 17.54
C GLY A 51 4.96 4.46 17.50
N TYR A 52 4.22 5.52 17.79
CA TYR A 52 2.76 5.45 17.87
C TYR A 52 2.09 5.39 16.49
N VAL A 53 2.63 6.11 15.51
CA VAL A 53 2.10 6.12 14.15
C VAL A 53 2.98 5.27 13.26
N VAL A 54 2.42 4.16 12.78
CA VAL A 54 2.99 3.32 11.72
C VAL A 54 1.89 3.01 10.73
N SER A 55 2.12 3.27 9.46
CA SER A 55 1.19 2.91 8.39
C SER A 55 1.93 2.51 7.11
N ALA A 56 1.38 1.51 6.42
CA ALA A 56 1.82 1.12 5.09
C ALA A 56 0.61 1.18 4.15
N ASN A 57 0.67 2.00 3.14
CA ASN A 57 -0.43 2.20 2.21
C ASN A 57 0.06 2.53 0.80
N THR A 58 -0.82 2.34 -0.18
CA THR A 58 -0.56 2.77 -1.54
C THR A 58 -0.57 4.30 -1.60
N TRP A 59 0.41 4.87 -2.27
CA TRP A 59 0.51 6.31 -2.49
C TRP A 59 0.70 6.63 -3.97
N SER A 60 -0.04 7.61 -4.47
CA SER A 60 0.13 8.16 -5.81
C SER A 60 0.75 9.55 -5.70
N LEU A 61 1.74 9.81 -6.53
CA LEU A 61 2.30 11.15 -6.65
C LEU A 61 1.27 12.08 -7.28
N SER A 62 1.08 13.25 -6.69
CA SER A 62 0.11 14.24 -7.15
C SER A 62 0.45 14.69 -8.58
N GLY A 63 -0.55 14.69 -9.47
CA GLY A 63 -0.38 15.07 -10.88
C GLY A 63 0.35 14.03 -11.75
N SER A 64 0.58 12.82 -11.24
CA SER A 64 1.28 11.75 -11.93
C SER A 64 0.47 10.46 -11.93
N SER A 65 0.67 9.62 -12.94
CA SER A 65 0.16 8.25 -12.97
C SER A 65 0.99 7.28 -12.13
N GLU A 66 2.06 7.75 -11.51
CA GLU A 66 2.99 6.91 -10.76
C GLU A 66 2.46 6.55 -9.38
N ARG A 67 2.70 5.31 -8.98
CA ARG A 67 2.24 4.75 -7.72
C ARG A 67 3.34 3.95 -7.03
N GLY A 68 3.29 3.96 -5.70
CA GLY A 68 4.20 3.17 -4.88
C GLY A 68 3.59 2.80 -3.53
N LEU A 69 4.36 2.06 -2.76
CA LEU A 69 4.13 1.83 -1.34
C LEU A 69 4.72 2.99 -0.55
N ARG A 70 3.94 3.55 0.35
CA ARG A 70 4.40 4.52 1.34
C ARG A 70 4.31 3.89 2.72
N ILE A 71 5.45 3.82 3.41
CA ILE A 71 5.52 3.47 4.83
C ILE A 71 5.83 4.75 5.59
N VAL A 72 4.99 5.08 6.56
CA VAL A 72 5.16 6.24 7.46
C VAL A 72 5.40 5.73 8.86
N VAL A 73 6.45 6.24 9.50
CA VAL A 73 6.77 5.95 10.91
C VAL A 73 7.04 7.27 11.61
N GLN A 74 6.28 7.56 12.66
CA GLN A 74 6.53 8.68 13.57
C GLN A 74 7.09 8.15 14.88
N SER A 75 8.24 8.65 15.31
CA SER A 75 9.02 8.11 16.42
C SER A 75 9.87 9.18 17.09
N GLU A 76 10.31 8.90 18.29
CA GLU A 76 11.38 9.67 18.97
C GLU A 76 12.79 9.22 18.54
N LYS A 77 12.89 8.16 17.73
CA LYS A 77 14.17 7.65 17.21
C LYS A 77 14.67 8.48 16.03
N THR A 78 15.95 8.42 15.74
CA THR A 78 16.55 9.13 14.62
C THR A 78 16.06 8.60 13.26
N PRO A 79 15.93 9.44 12.23
CA PRO A 79 15.50 9.00 10.91
C PRO A 79 16.34 7.87 10.32
N GLY A 80 17.66 7.90 10.46
CA GLY A 80 18.53 6.84 9.97
C GLY A 80 18.32 5.48 10.66
N TYR A 81 17.99 5.48 11.95
CA TYR A 81 17.60 4.27 12.66
C TYR A 81 16.26 3.71 12.15
N LEU A 82 15.29 4.61 11.91
CA LEU A 82 13.98 4.22 11.37
C LEU A 82 14.09 3.63 9.95
N GLU A 83 14.96 4.23 9.11
CA GLU A 83 15.25 3.74 7.76
C GLU A 83 15.79 2.31 7.79
N GLN A 84 16.83 2.05 8.59
CA GLN A 84 17.38 0.70 8.76
C GLN A 84 16.33 -0.32 9.20
N LYS A 85 15.41 0.06 10.09
CA LYS A 85 14.34 -0.83 10.55
C LYS A 85 13.28 -1.10 9.48
N VAL A 86 12.96 -0.10 8.68
CA VAL A 86 12.05 -0.27 7.53
C VAL A 86 12.69 -1.15 6.46
N GLU A 87 13.97 -0.98 6.17
CA GLU A 87 14.69 -1.83 5.20
C GLU A 87 14.78 -3.28 5.68
N ALA A 88 15.12 -3.50 6.96
CA ALA A 88 15.13 -4.83 7.55
C ALA A 88 13.75 -5.51 7.50
N PHE A 89 12.69 -4.76 7.75
CA PHE A 89 11.33 -5.23 7.60
C PHE A 89 11.02 -5.62 6.15
N LEU A 90 11.40 -4.80 5.17
CA LEU A 90 11.16 -5.10 3.76
C LEU A 90 11.91 -6.36 3.30
N GLU A 91 13.12 -6.59 3.79
CA GLU A 91 13.89 -7.81 3.48
C GLU A 91 13.27 -9.06 4.14
N GLU A 92 12.79 -8.94 5.40
CA GLU A 92 12.02 -10.01 6.06
C GLU A 92 10.76 -10.35 5.24
N MET A 93 10.05 -9.32 4.75
CA MET A 93 8.84 -9.52 3.95
C MET A 93 9.13 -10.08 2.57
N ARG A 94 10.26 -9.74 1.96
CA ARG A 94 10.71 -10.34 0.72
C ARG A 94 10.88 -11.85 0.86
N SER A 95 11.61 -12.28 1.89
CA SER A 95 11.80 -13.71 2.16
C SER A 95 10.47 -14.42 2.40
N LYS A 96 9.56 -13.83 3.16
CA LYS A 96 8.21 -14.37 3.38
C LYS A 96 7.39 -14.49 2.10
N LEU A 97 7.49 -13.52 1.20
CA LEU A 97 6.78 -13.55 -0.09
C LEU A 97 7.33 -14.64 -1.01
N GLU A 98 8.65 -14.88 -0.99
CA GLU A 98 9.29 -15.94 -1.77
C GLU A 98 8.89 -17.34 -1.26
N GLU A 99 8.66 -17.50 0.04
CA GLU A 99 8.25 -18.75 0.69
C GLU A 99 6.72 -18.93 0.75
N MET A 100 5.94 -17.92 0.36
CA MET A 100 4.49 -17.91 0.50
C MET A 100 3.83 -19.03 -0.29
N ALA A 101 3.00 -19.83 0.35
CA ALA A 101 2.25 -20.88 -0.31
C ALA A 101 1.23 -20.31 -1.31
N VAL A 102 1.04 -21.00 -2.44
CA VAL A 102 0.08 -20.60 -3.48
C VAL A 102 -1.34 -20.43 -2.91
N VAL A 103 -1.72 -21.27 -1.96
CA VAL A 103 -3.03 -21.20 -1.29
C VAL A 103 -3.21 -19.89 -0.54
N GLU A 104 -2.20 -19.45 0.21
CA GLU A 104 -2.20 -18.19 0.96
C GLU A 104 -2.28 -16.99 0.01
N LEU A 105 -1.50 -17.02 -1.08
CA LEU A 105 -1.57 -15.99 -2.11
C LEU A 105 -2.97 -15.90 -2.74
N ASP A 106 -3.64 -17.02 -2.97
CA ASP A 106 -4.98 -17.06 -3.55
C ASP A 106 -6.05 -16.57 -2.56
N GLU A 107 -5.86 -16.76 -1.26
CA GLU A 107 -6.69 -16.14 -0.21
C GLU A 107 -6.56 -14.63 -0.23
N HIS A 108 -5.35 -14.09 -0.34
CA HIS A 108 -5.12 -12.65 -0.47
C HIS A 108 -5.75 -12.07 -1.75
N LYS A 109 -5.64 -12.76 -2.89
CA LYS A 109 -6.30 -12.36 -4.15
C LYS A 109 -7.82 -12.35 -3.99
N THR A 110 -8.38 -13.38 -3.37
CA THR A 110 -9.83 -13.50 -3.13
C THR A 110 -10.33 -12.38 -2.23
N SER A 111 -9.59 -12.07 -1.16
CA SER A 111 -9.89 -10.97 -0.25
C SER A 111 -9.85 -9.61 -0.96
N LEU A 112 -8.81 -9.36 -1.76
CA LEU A 112 -8.70 -8.13 -2.55
C LEU A 112 -9.85 -7.99 -3.55
N ARG A 113 -10.20 -9.07 -4.25
CA ARG A 113 -11.33 -9.10 -5.18
C ARG A 113 -12.64 -8.77 -4.47
N LYS A 114 -12.89 -9.39 -3.32
CA LYS A 114 -14.09 -9.14 -2.52
C LYS A 114 -14.20 -7.67 -2.11
N LYS A 115 -13.10 -7.10 -1.62
CA LYS A 115 -13.01 -5.68 -1.24
C LYS A 115 -13.29 -4.74 -2.43
N TRP A 116 -12.81 -5.05 -3.62
CA TRP A 116 -13.01 -4.20 -4.79
C TRP A 116 -14.39 -4.33 -5.43
N LEU A 117 -15.06 -5.47 -5.23
CA LEU A 117 -16.43 -5.71 -5.71
C LEU A 117 -17.49 -5.33 -4.66
N GLU A 118 -17.07 -4.92 -3.47
CA GLU A 118 -18.00 -4.44 -2.44
C GLU A 118 -18.69 -3.17 -2.93
N ALA A 119 -20.02 -3.20 -2.93
CA ALA A 119 -20.83 -2.03 -3.28
C ALA A 119 -20.65 -0.92 -2.25
N THR A 120 -20.68 0.32 -2.70
CA THR A 120 -20.69 1.50 -1.83
C THR A 120 -21.91 1.45 -0.89
N LYS A 121 -21.69 1.73 0.39
CA LYS A 121 -22.72 1.58 1.43
C LYS A 121 -23.55 2.84 1.62
N ASN A 122 -23.03 3.96 1.16
CA ASN A 122 -23.69 5.26 1.32
C ASN A 122 -23.25 6.25 0.23
N LEU A 123 -24.02 7.34 0.09
CA LEU A 123 -23.77 8.39 -0.90
C LEU A 123 -22.39 9.04 -0.75
N SER A 124 -21.86 9.16 0.48
CA SER A 124 -20.55 9.77 0.71
C SER A 124 -19.41 8.90 0.15
N GLU A 125 -19.49 7.59 0.31
CA GLU A 125 -18.52 6.64 -0.27
C GLU A 125 -18.59 6.65 -1.81
N GLU A 126 -19.79 6.66 -2.36
CA GLU A 126 -20.00 6.72 -3.80
C GLU A 126 -19.48 8.04 -4.38
N SER A 127 -19.82 9.16 -3.76
CA SER A 127 -19.31 10.48 -4.16
C SER A 127 -17.78 10.55 -4.08
N SER A 128 -17.17 10.02 -3.01
CA SER A 128 -15.71 9.98 -2.84
C SER A 128 -15.03 9.12 -3.89
N HIS A 129 -15.68 8.01 -4.28
CA HIS A 129 -15.19 7.17 -5.37
C HIS A 129 -15.12 7.95 -6.68
N PHE A 130 -16.21 8.61 -7.09
CA PHE A 130 -16.23 9.41 -8.30
C PHE A 130 -15.28 10.61 -8.24
N GLN A 131 -15.26 11.31 -7.11
CA GLN A 131 -14.38 12.46 -6.90
C GLN A 131 -12.91 12.09 -7.04
N THR A 132 -12.49 10.93 -6.53
CA THR A 132 -11.12 10.44 -6.69
C THR A 132 -10.74 10.29 -8.16
N HIS A 133 -11.64 9.78 -9.00
CA HIS A 133 -11.39 9.65 -10.44
C HIS A 133 -11.34 11.01 -11.16
N VAL A 134 -12.20 11.95 -10.77
CA VAL A 134 -12.20 13.32 -11.31
C VAL A 134 -10.92 14.06 -10.92
N THR A 135 -10.54 14.05 -9.65
CA THR A 135 -9.38 14.80 -9.16
C THR A 135 -8.05 14.21 -9.61
N SER A 136 -7.98 12.89 -9.83
CA SER A 136 -6.79 12.24 -10.37
C SER A 136 -6.63 12.43 -11.88
N GLY A 137 -7.65 12.93 -12.58
CA GLY A 137 -7.65 13.11 -14.05
C GLY A 137 -7.68 11.81 -14.84
N HIS A 138 -7.98 10.69 -14.22
CA HIS A 138 -7.94 9.38 -14.88
C HIS A 138 -9.27 8.97 -15.54
N TRP A 139 -10.39 9.60 -15.20
CA TRP A 139 -11.73 9.42 -15.79
C TRP A 139 -12.18 7.97 -15.96
N ASP A 140 -11.60 7.03 -15.23
CA ASP A 140 -11.86 5.60 -15.33
C ASP A 140 -12.76 5.14 -14.16
N PHE A 141 -14.02 5.46 -14.25
CA PHE A 141 -15.01 5.20 -13.20
C PHE A 141 -15.29 3.70 -12.96
N LEU A 142 -14.97 2.84 -13.94
CA LEU A 142 -15.09 1.38 -13.83
C LEU A 142 -13.77 0.69 -13.47
N ARG A 143 -12.78 1.44 -13.09
CA ARG A 143 -11.41 0.98 -12.87
C ARG A 143 -11.27 -0.15 -11.86
N SER A 144 -12.12 -0.19 -10.83
CA SER A 144 -12.17 -1.26 -9.84
C SER A 144 -12.73 -2.57 -10.39
N MET A 145 -13.57 -2.52 -11.45
CA MET A 145 -14.21 -3.69 -12.05
C MET A 145 -13.38 -4.35 -13.15
N ILE A 146 -12.61 -3.58 -13.89
CA ILE A 146 -11.87 -4.05 -15.08
C ILE A 146 -10.75 -5.09 -14.74
N PRO A 147 -10.03 -5.03 -13.61
CA PRO A 147 -9.03 -6.02 -13.28
C PRO A 147 -9.55 -7.45 -13.17
N PHE A 148 -10.87 -7.63 -12.98
CA PHE A 148 -11.50 -8.94 -12.75
C PHE A 148 -12.06 -9.60 -14.01
N SER A 149 -12.03 -8.95 -15.17
CA SER A 149 -12.40 -9.57 -16.44
C SER A 149 -11.30 -10.50 -16.96
N GLY A 150 -11.19 -11.66 -16.38
CA GLY A 150 -10.64 -12.90 -16.94
C GLY A 150 -9.13 -13.05 -17.14
N LYS A 151 -8.33 -12.01 -17.42
CA LYS A 151 -6.92 -12.16 -17.80
C LYS A 151 -5.89 -11.56 -16.84
N CYS A 152 -6.27 -10.67 -15.95
CA CYS A 152 -5.31 -9.99 -15.07
C CYS A 152 -4.96 -10.76 -13.78
N PHE A 153 -5.74 -11.78 -13.43
CA PHE A 153 -5.52 -12.58 -12.21
C PHE A 153 -4.69 -13.84 -12.43
N ASN A 154 -4.44 -14.23 -13.67
CA ASN A 154 -3.50 -15.30 -13.97
C ASN A 154 -2.07 -14.74 -13.97
N LEU A 155 -1.44 -14.74 -12.81
CA LEU A 155 -0.04 -14.36 -12.61
C LEU A 155 0.94 -15.48 -13.06
N THR A 156 0.41 -16.59 -13.63
CA THR A 156 1.19 -17.74 -14.11
C THR A 156 1.31 -17.70 -15.62
N SER A 157 2.05 -16.77 -16.16
CA SER A 157 2.68 -16.86 -17.48
C SER A 157 3.72 -15.76 -17.63
#